data_37669dde0699027521536a015b897bd6
#
_entry.id   37669dde0699027521536a015b897bd6
#
_cell.length_a   1.000
_cell.length_b   1.000
_cell.length_c   1.000
_cell.angle_alpha   90.00
_cell.angle_beta   90.00
_cell.angle_gamma   90.00
#
_symmetry.space_group_name_H-M   'P 1'
#
loop_
_entity.id
_entity.type
_entity.pdbx_description
1 polymer ?
#
loop_
_entity_poly.entity_id
_entity_poly.type
_entity_poly.pdbx_seq_one_letter_code
_entity_poly.pdbx_strand_id
1 'polypeptide(L)'
;LNPGGVRIGTAEIYRPVEEMQEVEDSLVVAQPWESDVRIVLFVVLRVGIRLDENLIAKIKTVIRSDTTPRHVPARILAIPDVPRTISGKKVEKAALQTIKGEDIENTSALANPGSLEHFSKLSEELRK
;
A
#
# COMPACT_ATOMS: atom_id res chain seq x y z
N LEU A 1 0.62 4.12 -11.80
CA LEU A 1 1.64 4.82 -11.01
C LEU A 1 2.73 5.37 -11.94
N ASN A 2 3.16 6.59 -11.71
CA ASN A 2 4.18 7.24 -12.57
C ASN A 2 5.32 7.87 -11.76
N PRO A 3 5.97 7.16 -10.82
CA PRO A 3 7.08 7.74 -10.06
C PRO A 3 8.25 8.03 -11.00
N GLY A 4 8.83 9.25 -10.89
CA GLY A 4 9.91 9.68 -11.76
C GLY A 4 9.53 9.69 -13.25
N GLY A 5 8.23 9.78 -13.57
CA GLY A 5 7.75 9.74 -14.94
C GLY A 5 7.69 8.36 -15.59
N VAL A 6 8.04 7.31 -14.85
CA VAL A 6 7.99 5.93 -15.34
C VAL A 6 6.66 5.29 -14.95
N ARG A 7 5.93 4.77 -15.92
CA ARG A 7 4.63 4.12 -15.67
C ARG A 7 4.84 2.73 -15.06
N ILE A 8 4.21 2.51 -13.89
CA ILE A 8 4.25 1.24 -13.17
C ILE A 8 2.82 0.78 -12.88
N GLY A 9 2.50 -0.45 -13.28
CA GLY A 9 1.21 -1.05 -12.96
C GLY A 9 1.19 -1.61 -11.55
N THR A 10 0.10 -1.39 -10.79
CA THR A 10 -0.02 -1.88 -9.42
C THR A 10 0.04 -3.41 -9.35
N ALA A 11 -0.52 -4.10 -10.35
CA ALA A 11 -0.50 -5.57 -10.39
C ALA A 11 0.92 -6.13 -10.38
N GLU A 12 1.89 -5.40 -10.96
CA GLU A 12 3.28 -5.81 -10.99
C GLU A 12 3.91 -5.85 -9.61
N ILE A 13 3.37 -5.07 -8.68
CA ILE A 13 3.82 -5.05 -7.28
C ILE A 13 3.02 -6.05 -6.45
N TYR A 14 1.70 -6.10 -6.65
CA TYR A 14 0.83 -7.00 -5.87
C TYR A 14 1.22 -8.46 -6.03
N ARG A 15 1.52 -8.89 -7.27
CA ARG A 15 1.81 -10.29 -7.55
C ARG A 15 2.94 -10.86 -6.70
N PRO A 16 4.16 -10.30 -6.73
CA PRO A 16 5.25 -10.86 -5.93
C PRO A 16 5.02 -10.74 -4.43
N VAL A 17 4.38 -9.65 -3.99
CA VAL A 17 4.13 -9.41 -2.56
C VAL A 17 3.12 -10.42 -2.02
N GLU A 18 2.03 -10.65 -2.74
CA GLU A 18 0.94 -11.53 -2.27
C GLU A 18 1.26 -13.01 -2.43
N GLU A 19 2.32 -13.35 -3.15
CA GLU A 19 2.84 -14.71 -3.20
C GLU A 19 3.70 -15.05 -1.98
N MET A 20 4.12 -14.04 -1.19
CA MET A 20 4.91 -14.26 0.01
C MET A 20 4.05 -14.90 1.12
N GLN A 21 4.62 -15.90 1.80
CA GLN A 21 3.90 -16.61 2.87
C GLN A 21 3.54 -15.70 4.04
N GLU A 22 4.36 -14.68 4.29
CA GLU A 22 4.18 -13.75 5.42
C GLU A 22 3.05 -12.75 5.19
N VAL A 23 2.64 -12.54 3.94
CA VAL A 23 1.69 -11.50 3.55
C VAL A 23 0.32 -12.12 3.24
N GLU A 24 -0.71 -11.61 3.92
CA GLU A 24 -2.08 -12.03 3.68
C GLU A 24 -2.77 -11.16 2.62
N ASP A 25 -2.48 -9.85 2.63
CA ASP A 25 -3.06 -8.90 1.69
C ASP A 25 -2.12 -7.69 1.56
N SER A 26 -2.36 -6.83 0.59
CA SER A 26 -1.54 -5.64 0.37
C SER A 26 -2.30 -4.54 -0.34
N LEU A 27 -1.79 -3.31 -0.22
CA LEU A 27 -2.32 -2.15 -0.92
C LEU A 27 -1.18 -1.23 -1.32
N VAL A 28 -1.19 -0.77 -2.57
CA VAL A 28 -0.18 0.16 -3.11
C VAL A 28 -0.85 1.50 -3.40
N VAL A 29 -0.23 2.59 -2.97
CA VAL A 29 -0.66 3.94 -3.33
C VAL A 29 0.50 4.74 -3.89
N ALA A 30 0.18 5.68 -4.78
CA ALA A 30 1.13 6.66 -5.29
C ALA A 30 0.93 7.95 -4.50
N GLN A 31 1.79 8.19 -3.52
CA GLN A 31 1.69 9.36 -2.66
C GLN A 31 2.43 10.53 -3.31
N PRO A 32 1.79 11.73 -3.44
CA PRO A 32 2.50 12.92 -3.86
C PRO A 32 3.65 13.22 -2.88
N TRP A 33 4.84 13.44 -3.41
CA TRP A 33 6.03 13.64 -2.60
C TRP A 33 7.08 14.44 -3.37
N GLU A 34 7.49 15.58 -2.81
CA GLU A 34 8.57 16.41 -3.37
C GLU A 34 8.42 16.68 -4.87
N SER A 35 7.26 17.21 -5.29
CA SER A 35 6.93 17.55 -6.69
C SER A 35 6.85 16.34 -7.65
N ASP A 36 6.81 15.13 -7.08
CA ASP A 36 6.67 13.89 -7.84
C ASP A 36 5.70 13.00 -7.05
N VAL A 37 5.77 11.70 -7.25
CA VAL A 37 5.06 10.71 -6.44
C VAL A 37 6.05 9.66 -5.97
N ARG A 38 5.75 9.04 -4.82
CA ARG A 38 6.49 7.87 -4.35
C ARG A 38 5.53 6.71 -4.14
N ILE A 39 6.03 5.51 -4.29
CA ILE A 39 5.23 4.30 -4.06
C ILE A 39 5.24 3.99 -2.56
N VAL A 40 4.06 3.82 -1.97
CA VAL A 40 3.91 3.36 -0.60
C VAL A 40 3.16 2.04 -0.61
N LEU A 41 3.75 1.02 0.00
CA LEU A 41 3.15 -0.31 0.10
C LEU A 41 2.67 -0.55 1.52
N PHE A 42 1.40 -0.93 1.65
CA PHE A 42 0.84 -1.39 2.92
C PHE A 42 0.66 -2.90 2.83
N VAL A 43 1.04 -3.61 3.89
CA VAL A 43 0.90 -5.06 3.95
C VAL A 43 0.07 -5.49 5.15
N VAL A 44 -0.81 -6.45 4.93
CA VAL A 44 -1.51 -7.16 6.00
C VAL A 44 -0.74 -8.44 6.23
N LEU A 45 -0.14 -8.58 7.40
CA LEU A 45 0.69 -9.73 7.71
C LEU A 45 -0.13 -10.85 8.35
N ARG A 46 0.28 -12.08 8.14
CA ARG A 46 -0.37 -13.23 8.77
C ARG A 46 -0.14 -13.19 10.27
N VAL A 47 -1.04 -13.84 11.01
CA VAL A 47 -0.97 -13.90 12.48
C VAL A 47 0.41 -14.40 12.92
N GLY A 48 1.01 -13.68 13.88
CA GLY A 48 2.31 -14.02 14.42
C GLY A 48 3.49 -13.47 13.64
N ILE A 49 3.25 -12.82 12.48
CA ILE A 49 4.31 -12.21 11.68
C ILE A 49 4.40 -10.72 12.01
N ARG A 50 5.63 -10.24 12.18
CA ARG A 50 5.91 -8.85 12.49
C ARG A 50 6.68 -8.19 11.35
N LEU A 51 6.33 -6.96 11.03
CA LEU A 51 7.06 -6.18 10.03
C LEU A 51 8.31 -5.58 10.66
N ASP A 52 9.42 -6.31 10.56
CA ASP A 52 10.73 -5.86 11.03
C ASP A 52 11.60 -5.48 9.83
N GLU A 53 12.83 -5.04 10.10
CA GLU A 53 13.76 -4.63 9.06
C GLU A 53 14.10 -5.79 8.10
N ASN A 54 14.18 -7.01 8.61
CA ASN A 54 14.47 -8.18 7.80
C ASN A 54 13.34 -8.47 6.82
N LEU A 55 12.09 -8.36 7.27
CA LEU A 55 10.93 -8.60 6.39
C LEU A 55 10.80 -7.49 5.37
N ILE A 56 11.01 -6.22 5.76
CA ILE A 56 11.01 -5.09 4.83
C ILE A 56 12.06 -5.32 3.73
N ALA A 57 13.28 -5.70 4.10
CA ALA A 57 14.33 -5.99 3.14
C ALA A 57 13.97 -7.14 2.21
N LYS A 58 13.34 -8.19 2.74
CA LYS A 58 12.88 -9.34 1.96
C LYS A 58 11.82 -8.93 0.95
N ILE A 59 10.84 -8.11 1.36
CA ILE A 59 9.80 -7.61 0.47
C ILE A 59 10.41 -6.80 -0.67
N LYS A 60 11.32 -5.89 -0.35
CA LYS A 60 12.02 -5.07 -1.37
C LYS A 60 12.78 -5.94 -2.35
N THR A 61 13.48 -6.96 -1.86
CA THR A 61 14.25 -7.88 -2.70
C THR A 61 13.34 -8.67 -3.64
N VAL A 62 12.22 -9.17 -3.13
CA VAL A 62 11.24 -9.93 -3.92
C VAL A 62 10.67 -9.07 -5.05
N ILE A 63 10.28 -7.83 -4.75
CA ILE A 63 9.74 -6.90 -5.75
C ILE A 63 10.81 -6.60 -6.80
N ARG A 64 12.01 -6.26 -6.35
CA ARG A 64 13.12 -5.91 -7.24
C ARG A 64 13.49 -7.06 -8.18
N SER A 65 13.53 -8.29 -7.66
CA SER A 65 13.89 -9.47 -8.44
C SER A 65 12.83 -9.83 -9.46
N ASP A 66 11.55 -9.63 -9.12
CA ASP A 66 10.43 -9.99 -9.98
C ASP A 66 10.11 -8.89 -11.01
N THR A 67 10.54 -7.67 -10.76
CA THR A 67 10.24 -6.51 -11.59
C THR A 67 11.51 -5.70 -11.87
N THR A 68 11.58 -4.47 -11.36
CA THR A 68 12.75 -3.58 -11.51
C THR A 68 13.00 -2.81 -10.22
N PRO A 69 14.18 -2.18 -10.04
CA PRO A 69 14.42 -1.30 -8.89
C PRO A 69 13.42 -0.14 -8.77
N ARG A 70 12.83 0.29 -9.89
CA ARG A 70 11.84 1.39 -9.88
C ARG A 70 10.52 1.00 -9.26
N HIS A 71 10.22 -0.29 -9.17
CA HIS A 71 9.00 -0.82 -8.53
C HIS A 71 9.13 -0.90 -7.01
N VAL A 72 10.34 -0.79 -6.47
CA VAL A 72 10.56 -0.92 -5.03
C VAL A 72 9.94 0.27 -4.30
N PRO A 73 9.03 0.01 -3.32
CA PRO A 73 8.38 1.10 -2.59
C PRO A 73 9.37 1.93 -1.78
N ALA A 74 9.09 3.24 -1.68
CA ALA A 74 9.85 4.14 -0.81
C ALA A 74 9.54 3.88 0.68
N ARG A 75 8.29 3.47 0.98
CA ARG A 75 7.86 3.14 2.34
C ARG A 75 7.06 1.85 2.31
N ILE A 76 7.26 1.03 3.32
CA ILE A 76 6.48 -0.21 3.55
C ILE A 76 5.96 -0.17 4.98
N LEU A 77 4.64 -0.29 5.14
CA LEU A 77 3.98 -0.18 6.43
C LEU A 77 2.99 -1.34 6.62
N ALA A 78 2.82 -1.78 7.86
CA ALA A 78 1.85 -2.82 8.18
C ALA A 78 0.51 -2.19 8.55
N ILE A 79 -0.59 -2.80 8.09
CA ILE A 79 -1.95 -2.40 8.44
C ILE A 79 -2.78 -3.65 8.74
N PRO A 80 -3.84 -3.52 9.55
CA PRO A 80 -4.71 -4.66 9.87
C PRO A 80 -5.65 -5.08 8.74
N ASP A 81 -6.00 -4.16 7.82
CA ASP A 81 -7.00 -4.45 6.79
C ASP A 81 -6.85 -3.49 5.60
N VAL A 82 -7.33 -3.93 4.45
CA VAL A 82 -7.29 -3.17 3.19
C VAL A 82 -8.72 -2.76 2.81
N PRO A 83 -8.96 -1.46 2.46
CA PRO A 83 -10.29 -1.05 2.02
C PRO A 83 -10.67 -1.72 0.69
N ARG A 84 -11.86 -2.30 0.66
CA ARG A 84 -12.38 -2.98 -0.54
C ARG A 84 -13.81 -2.56 -0.82
N THR A 85 -14.19 -2.60 -2.10
CA THR A 85 -15.60 -2.45 -2.49
C THR A 85 -16.37 -3.69 -2.07
N ILE A 86 -17.71 -3.59 -2.14
CA ILE A 86 -18.58 -4.73 -1.84
C ILE A 86 -18.29 -5.90 -2.78
N SER A 87 -17.83 -5.63 -4.02
CA SER A 87 -17.43 -6.66 -4.98
C SER A 87 -16.02 -7.20 -4.75
N GLY A 88 -15.31 -6.72 -3.72
CA GLY A 88 -13.99 -7.24 -3.34
C GLY A 88 -12.79 -6.56 -3.99
N LYS A 89 -12.98 -5.46 -4.71
CA LYS A 89 -11.87 -4.73 -5.34
C LYS A 89 -11.19 -3.81 -4.34
N LYS A 90 -9.86 -3.73 -4.40
CA LYS A 90 -9.08 -2.80 -3.57
C LYS A 90 -9.39 -1.35 -3.93
N VAL A 91 -9.51 -0.49 -2.93
CA VAL A 91 -9.83 0.92 -3.12
C VAL A 91 -8.63 1.79 -2.73
N GLU A 92 -7.68 1.88 -3.64
CA GLU A 92 -6.43 2.64 -3.45
C GLU A 92 -6.68 4.13 -3.27
N LYS A 93 -7.63 4.67 -4.03
CA LYS A 93 -7.98 6.08 -3.98
C LYS A 93 -8.48 6.51 -2.61
N ALA A 94 -9.35 5.72 -1.98
CA ALA A 94 -9.88 6.05 -0.65
C ALA A 94 -8.76 6.07 0.39
N ALA A 95 -7.84 5.10 0.33
CA ALA A 95 -6.69 5.07 1.23
C ALA A 95 -5.82 6.32 1.07
N LEU A 96 -5.52 6.68 -0.17
CA LEU A 96 -4.70 7.87 -0.46
C LEU A 96 -5.38 9.15 0.01
N GLN A 97 -6.67 9.31 -0.23
CA GLN A 97 -7.43 10.46 0.24
C GLN A 97 -7.39 10.57 1.76
N THR A 98 -7.52 9.46 2.46
CA THR A 98 -7.45 9.44 3.93
C THR A 98 -6.05 9.86 4.42
N ILE A 99 -4.99 9.38 3.77
CA ILE A 99 -3.62 9.76 4.10
C ILE A 99 -3.42 11.27 3.92
N LYS A 100 -4.02 11.84 2.88
CA LYS A 100 -3.92 13.28 2.58
C LYS A 100 -4.81 14.14 3.49
N GLY A 101 -5.65 13.52 4.32
CA GLY A 101 -6.58 14.24 5.19
C GLY A 101 -7.82 14.74 4.47
N GLU A 102 -8.11 14.22 3.29
CA GLU A 102 -9.31 14.58 2.51
C GLU A 102 -10.52 13.77 2.95
N ASP A 103 -11.72 14.36 2.81
CA ASP A 103 -12.95 13.66 3.09
C ASP A 103 -13.25 12.58 2.03
N ILE A 104 -13.78 11.45 2.48
CA ILE A 104 -14.15 10.35 1.60
C ILE A 104 -15.64 10.46 1.28
N GLU A 105 -15.96 10.72 0.01
CA GLU A 105 -17.33 10.99 -0.42
C GLU A 105 -18.26 9.77 -0.42
N ASN A 106 -17.74 8.59 -0.70
CA ASN A 106 -18.60 7.43 -0.98
C ASN A 106 -18.21 6.21 -0.14
N THR A 107 -18.21 6.38 1.19
CA THR A 107 -17.88 5.28 2.11
C THR A 107 -18.90 4.14 2.07
N SER A 108 -20.13 4.42 1.63
CA SER A 108 -21.16 3.39 1.54
C SER A 108 -20.87 2.33 0.47
N ALA A 109 -20.00 2.63 -0.49
CA ALA A 109 -19.56 1.67 -1.50
C ALA A 109 -18.50 0.68 -0.97
N LEU A 110 -17.96 0.95 0.22
CA LEU A 110 -16.94 0.09 0.83
C LEU A 110 -17.58 -1.03 1.64
N ALA A 111 -17.03 -2.24 1.51
CA ALA A 111 -17.43 -3.36 2.32
C ALA A 111 -16.94 -3.20 3.78
N ASN A 112 -15.82 -2.52 3.95
CA ASN A 112 -15.14 -2.36 5.24
C ASN A 112 -14.67 -0.91 5.46
N PRO A 113 -15.60 0.07 5.58
CA PRO A 113 -15.20 1.48 5.70
C PRO A 113 -14.34 1.77 6.93
N GLY A 114 -14.46 0.99 7.99
CA GLY A 114 -13.62 1.13 9.19
C GLY A 114 -12.14 0.92 8.93
N SER A 115 -11.77 0.25 7.83
CA SER A 115 -10.36 0.05 7.47
C SER A 115 -9.63 1.37 7.19
N LEU A 116 -10.35 2.42 6.82
CA LEU A 116 -9.75 3.73 6.53
C LEU A 116 -9.14 4.39 7.77
N GLU A 117 -9.59 4.04 8.97
CA GLU A 117 -9.00 4.56 10.20
C GLU A 117 -7.52 4.20 10.33
N HIS A 118 -7.12 3.06 9.83
CA HIS A 118 -5.72 2.62 9.88
C HIS A 118 -4.82 3.57 9.07
N PHE A 119 -5.31 4.03 7.93
CA PHE A 119 -4.59 4.98 7.08
C PHE A 119 -4.56 6.37 7.69
N SER A 120 -5.64 6.79 8.35
CA SER A 120 -5.68 8.05 9.08
C SER A 120 -4.61 8.10 10.17
N LYS A 121 -4.42 7.02 10.91
CA LYS A 121 -3.39 6.93 11.95
C LYS A 121 -1.97 6.98 11.39
N LEU A 122 -1.77 6.54 10.16
CA LEU A 122 -0.47 6.53 9.51
C LEU A 122 -0.19 7.82 8.72
N SER A 123 -1.17 8.71 8.58
CA SER A 123 -1.03 9.92 7.76
C SER A 123 0.13 10.79 8.21
N GLU A 124 0.32 10.95 9.52
CA GLU A 124 1.41 11.75 10.07
C GLU A 124 2.77 11.11 9.79
N GLU A 125 2.88 9.80 9.96
CA GLU A 125 4.10 9.04 9.66
C GLU A 125 4.48 9.18 8.19
N LEU A 126 3.50 9.22 7.30
CA LEU A 126 3.72 9.32 5.86
C LEU A 126 4.03 10.73 5.36
N ARG A 127 4.02 11.72 6.24
CA ARG A 127 4.46 13.09 5.92
C ARG A 127 5.97 13.29 6.11
N LYS A 128 6.61 12.30 6.69
CA LYS A 128 8.05 12.37 7.00
C LYS A 128 8.92 11.84 5.86
#